data_8e32b9021431941ebd6345e92c2bc3af
#
_entry.id   8e32b9021431941ebd6345e92c2bc3af
#
_cell.length_a   1.000
_cell.length_b   1.000
_cell.length_c   1.000
_cell.angle_alpha   90.00
_cell.angle_beta   90.00
_cell.angle_gamma   90.00
#
_symmetry.space_group_name_H-M   'P 1'
#
loop_
_entity.id
_entity.type
_entity.pdbx_description
1 polymer ?
#
loop_
_entity_poly.entity_id
_entity_poly.type
_entity_poly.pdbx_seq_one_letter_code
_entity_poly.pdbx_strand_id
1 'polypeptide(L)' 'MDAKVGDRIVIKGHRIGEPDRDCEVIEVHGPDGGPPYLVRWGDSEHNTLFFPGSDAFVQPYEHSR' A
#
# COMPACT_ATOMS: atom_id res chain seq x y z
N MET A 1 -7.79 -1.74 8.11
CA MET A 1 -7.10 -2.34 6.94
C MET A 1 -6.05 -3.30 7.45
N ASP A 2 -6.03 -4.48 6.90
CA ASP A 2 -5.05 -5.48 7.26
C ASP A 2 -4.16 -5.76 6.06
N ALA A 3 -2.85 -5.69 6.26
CA ALA A 3 -1.91 -5.94 5.19
C ALA A 3 -0.73 -6.73 5.72
N LYS A 4 -0.04 -7.40 4.82
CA LYS A 4 1.14 -8.18 5.16
C LYS A 4 2.30 -7.73 4.30
N VAL A 5 3.50 -8.07 4.75
CA VAL A 5 4.69 -7.82 3.94
C VAL A 5 4.51 -8.50 2.58
N GLY A 6 4.75 -7.75 1.53
CA GLY A 6 4.57 -8.21 0.17
C GLY A 6 3.25 -7.82 -0.46
N ASP A 7 2.28 -7.40 0.34
CA ASP A 7 1.02 -6.92 -0.21
C ASP A 7 1.22 -5.56 -0.87
N ARG A 8 0.32 -5.26 -1.79
CA ARG A 8 0.32 -3.99 -2.48
C ARG A 8 -0.85 -3.16 -1.99
N ILE A 9 -0.60 -1.90 -1.70
CA ILE A 9 -1.65 -0.96 -1.34
C ILE A 9 -1.84 -0.02 -2.51
N VAL A 10 -3.08 0.11 -2.95
CA VAL A 10 -3.44 0.97 -4.07
C VAL A 10 -4.25 2.14 -3.54
N ILE A 11 -3.84 3.34 -3.91
CA ILE A 11 -4.52 4.57 -3.53
C ILE A 11 -5.18 5.13 -4.78
N LYS A 12 -6.48 5.29 -4.72
CA LYS A 12 -7.25 5.76 -5.86
C LYS A 12 -7.01 7.23 -6.11
N GLY A 13 -6.90 7.59 -7.38
CA GLY A 13 -6.86 8.98 -7.75
C GLY A 13 -8.19 9.65 -7.49
N HIS A 14 -8.14 10.93 -7.15
CA HIS A 14 -9.34 11.67 -6.78
C HIS A 14 -9.90 12.52 -7.89
N ARG A 15 -9.13 12.71 -8.96
CA ARG A 15 -9.53 13.60 -10.05
C ARG A 15 -9.53 12.84 -11.34
N ILE A 16 -10.35 13.30 -12.26
CA ILE A 16 -10.34 12.75 -13.61
C ILE A 16 -8.95 12.93 -14.19
N GLY A 17 -8.40 11.82 -14.68
CA GLY A 17 -7.06 11.86 -15.25
C GLY A 17 -5.95 11.65 -14.26
N GLU A 18 -6.25 11.65 -12.97
CA GLU A 18 -5.23 11.38 -11.96
C GLU A 18 -5.05 9.88 -11.82
N PRO A 19 -3.85 9.35 -12.03
CA PRO A 19 -3.66 7.90 -11.93
C PRO A 19 -3.69 7.44 -10.49
N ASP A 20 -4.07 6.19 -10.31
CA ASP A 20 -3.92 5.54 -9.01
C ASP A 20 -2.44 5.41 -8.69
N ARG A 21 -2.12 5.43 -7.40
CA ARG A 21 -0.76 5.18 -6.95
C ARG A 21 -0.74 3.86 -6.19
N ASP A 22 0.42 3.24 -6.15
CA ASP A 22 0.53 1.99 -5.43
C ASP A 22 1.89 1.90 -4.75
N CYS A 23 1.93 1.09 -3.71
CA CYS A 23 3.15 0.86 -2.97
C CYS A 23 3.16 -0.57 -2.47
N GLU A 24 4.35 -1.03 -2.12
CA GLU A 24 4.53 -2.37 -1.59
C GLU A 24 4.80 -2.29 -0.11
N VAL A 25 4.11 -3.12 0.66
CA VAL A 25 4.34 -3.18 2.11
C VAL A 25 5.64 -3.91 2.37
N ILE A 26 6.56 -3.23 3.05
CA ILE A 26 7.85 -3.79 3.40
C ILE A 26 7.84 -4.27 4.84
N GLU A 27 7.20 -3.52 5.73
CA GLU A 27 7.09 -3.87 7.14
C GLU A 27 5.72 -3.46 7.64
N VAL A 28 5.21 -4.20 8.59
CA VAL A 28 3.94 -3.88 9.25
C VAL A 28 4.27 -3.46 10.67
N HIS A 29 3.92 -2.24 11.03
CA HIS A 29 4.28 -1.68 12.33
C HIS A 29 3.13 -1.65 13.31
N GLY A 30 1.90 -1.79 12.84
CA GLY A 30 0.76 -1.82 13.73
C GLY A 30 0.41 -3.22 14.16
N PRO A 31 -0.45 -3.35 15.16
CA PRO A 31 -0.87 -4.68 15.64
C PRO A 31 -1.83 -5.33 14.65
N ASP A 32 -1.74 -6.66 14.56
CA ASP A 32 -2.70 -7.47 13.81
C ASP A 32 -2.81 -7.07 12.34
N GLY A 33 -1.67 -6.70 11.76
CA GLY A 33 -1.67 -6.32 10.34
C GLY A 33 -2.13 -4.91 10.09
N GLY A 34 -2.23 -4.09 11.13
CA GLY A 34 -2.73 -2.74 10.99
C GLY A 34 -1.64 -1.72 10.73
N PRO A 35 -2.07 -0.49 10.40
CA PRO A 35 -1.12 0.58 10.13
C PRO A 35 -0.42 1.05 11.40
N PRO A 36 0.69 1.76 11.27
CA PRO A 36 1.27 2.20 10.00
C PRO A 36 2.07 1.10 9.31
N TYR A 37 2.27 1.28 8.03
CA TYR A 37 3.09 0.36 7.24
C TYR A 37 4.31 1.07 6.73
N LEU A 38 5.44 0.38 6.73
CA LEU A 38 6.58 0.86 5.98
C LEU A 38 6.41 0.37 4.55
N VAL A 39 6.35 1.31 3.61
CA VAL A 39 6.04 0.98 2.23
C VAL A 39 7.10 1.53 1.31
N ARG A 40 7.24 0.92 0.15
CA ARG A 40 8.11 1.40 -0.90
C ARG A 40 7.24 1.80 -2.08
N TRP A 41 7.39 3.05 -2.50
CA TRP A 41 6.63 3.58 -3.62
C TRP A 41 7.31 3.21 -4.92
N GLY A 42 6.53 2.70 -5.85
CA GLY A 42 7.08 2.18 -7.09
C GLY A 42 7.72 3.24 -7.97
N ASP A 43 7.28 4.48 -7.81
CA ASP A 43 7.77 5.55 -8.68
C ASP A 43 9.01 6.25 -8.15
N SER A 44 9.41 6.02 -6.91
CA SER A 44 10.52 6.76 -6.33
C SER A 44 11.50 5.90 -5.55
N GLU A 45 11.15 4.66 -5.26
CA GLU A 45 12.00 3.74 -4.49
C GLU A 45 12.32 4.24 -3.09
N HIS A 46 11.52 5.17 -2.59
CA HIS A 46 11.69 5.65 -1.23
C HIS A 46 10.80 4.83 -0.29
N ASN A 47 11.33 4.56 0.90
CA ASN A 47 10.57 3.88 1.92
C ASN A 47 10.02 4.91 2.88
N THR A 48 8.73 4.87 3.13
CA THR A 48 8.10 5.81 4.05
C THR A 48 7.06 5.08 4.89
N LEU A 49 6.78 5.65 6.05
CA LEU A 49 5.65 5.19 6.84
C LEU A 49 4.37 5.75 6.24
N PHE A 50 3.37 4.90 6.17
CA PHE A 50 2.13 5.24 5.48
C PHE A 50 0.95 4.87 6.35
N PHE A 51 0.01 5.81 6.49
CA PHE A 51 -1.25 5.60 7.19
C PHE A 51 -2.36 5.67 6.15
N PRO A 52 -2.87 4.52 5.71
CA PRO A 52 -3.87 4.51 4.63
C PRO A 52 -5.15 5.19 5.04
N GLY A 53 -5.71 5.95 4.11
CA GLY A 53 -7.02 6.53 4.28
C GLY A 53 -8.10 5.69 3.64
N SER A 54 -9.29 6.26 3.55
CA SER A 54 -10.43 5.53 3.01
C SER A 54 -10.33 5.31 1.51
N ASP A 55 -9.41 6.00 0.85
CA ASP A 55 -9.22 5.86 -0.60
C ASP A 55 -8.17 4.81 -0.93
N ALA A 56 -7.64 4.10 0.06
CA ALA A 56 -6.64 3.08 -0.14
C ALA A 56 -7.24 1.71 0.12
N PHE A 57 -6.75 0.72 -0.61
CA PHE A 57 -7.17 -0.65 -0.37
C PHE A 57 -6.01 -1.59 -0.63
N VAL A 58 -6.07 -2.76 0.00
CA VAL A 58 -5.03 -3.77 -0.14
C VAL A 58 -5.37 -4.64 -1.34
N GLN A 59 -4.37 -4.84 -2.19
CA GLN A 59 -4.46 -5.80 -3.27
C GLN A 59 -3.51 -6.94 -2.92
N PRO A 60 -4.02 -8.06 -2.45
CA PRO A 60 -3.15 -9.13 -1.99
C PRO A 60 -2.29 -9.66 -3.11
N TYR A 61 -1.11 -10.12 -2.72
CA TYR A 61 -0.20 -10.72 -3.67
C TYR A 61 -0.80 -12.02 -4.18
N GLU A 62 -0.82 -12.18 -5.48
CA GLU A 62 -1.34 -13.37 -6.10
C GLU A 62 -0.26 -14.10 -6.84
N HIS A 63 -0.23 -15.41 -6.64
CA HIS A 63 0.68 -16.25 -7.40
C HIS A 63 0.01 -16.62 -8.70
N SER A 64 0.62 -16.24 -9.79
CA SER A 64 0.16 -16.66 -11.08
C SER A 64 0.61 -18.08 -11.35
N ARG A 65 -0.18 -18.72 -12.09
CA ARG A 65 0.20 -20.04 -12.50
C ARG A 65 0.17 -20.22 -13.96
#